data_761e8f8f3b1bbd48f8cf51430d78de29
#
_entry.id   761e8f8f3b1bbd48f8cf51430d78de29
#
_cell.length_a   1.000
_cell.length_b   1.000
_cell.length_c   1.000
_cell.angle_alpha   90.00
_cell.angle_beta   90.00
_cell.angle_gamma   90.00
#
_symmetry.space_group_name_H-M   'P 1'
#
loop_
_entity.id
_entity.type
_entity.pdbx_description
1 polymer ?
#
loop_
_entity_poly.entity_id
_entity_poly.type
_entity_poly.pdbx_seq_one_letter_code
_entity_poly.pdbx_strand_id
1 'polypeptide(L)'
;MSPNNNKLELTWVGKYDEQKPVEPRILIEDPKYSYGTVETGVLPNGKPWNGNMLIHGDNLLALKSLEQQYSGCVKAIYIDPPYNTGSAWEFYDDSVEHSLWLDLMYKRLQSLSSLLSSDGCIFMHIDNSEQAYLKVIADEVFGRNNFITTFSVKVRHSERMLKGDKDIHDVIEYVHMYQKSKDFKIQKRVKNVEGDACKDYEYYIEELSSGKDLVLGGKECKVFLPGEYRITRKEGTELGLKKMNIRGSLREGNSSGRFYVAHLENRIDIDGWSVLYKVPDMGDDYLGFRYFLARENESKRNGNY
;
A
#
# COMPACT_ATOMS: atom_id res chain seq x y z
N MET A 1 23.20 17.37 28.04
CA MET A 1 21.79 17.72 27.89
C MET A 1 21.18 16.66 26.98
N SER A 2 20.33 15.80 27.52
CA SER A 2 19.62 14.78 26.72
C SER A 2 18.73 15.48 25.71
N PRO A 3 18.66 15.03 24.47
CA PRO A 3 17.67 15.57 23.54
C PRO A 3 16.28 15.29 24.13
N ASN A 4 15.51 16.35 24.38
CA ASN A 4 14.10 16.24 24.72
C ASN A 4 13.39 15.46 23.59
N ASN A 5 13.17 14.18 23.80
CA ASN A 5 12.29 13.40 22.97
C ASN A 5 10.86 13.87 23.27
N ASN A 6 10.38 14.85 22.51
CA ASN A 6 8.96 15.22 22.48
C ASN A 6 8.16 14.08 21.85
N LYS A 7 8.00 12.98 22.59
CA LYS A 7 7.22 11.83 22.17
C LYS A 7 5.78 12.07 22.61
N LEU A 8 4.85 12.08 21.65
CA LEU A 8 3.43 11.99 21.96
C LEU A 8 3.14 10.55 22.39
N GLU A 9 2.53 10.39 23.54
CA GLU A 9 2.21 9.09 24.10
C GLU A 9 0.80 9.10 24.69
N LEU A 10 0.05 8.04 24.43
CA LEU A 10 -1.24 7.78 25.06
C LEU A 10 -0.99 6.93 26.31
N THR A 11 -1.51 7.37 27.45
CA THR A 11 -1.38 6.65 28.72
C THR A 11 -2.74 6.17 29.20
N TRP A 12 -2.80 5.00 29.81
CA TRP A 12 -4.00 4.42 30.46
C TRP A 12 -3.57 3.64 31.71
N VAL A 13 -4.53 3.31 32.55
CA VAL A 13 -4.30 2.51 33.75
C VAL A 13 -3.84 1.11 33.34
N GLY A 14 -2.71 0.67 33.85
CA GLY A 14 -2.13 -0.65 33.56
C GLY A 14 -1.09 -0.68 32.42
N LYS A 15 -0.91 0.41 31.64
CA LYS A 15 0.04 0.41 30.51
C LYS A 15 1.45 0.03 30.90
N TYR A 16 1.90 0.50 32.07
CA TYR A 16 3.27 0.29 32.57
C TYR A 16 3.35 -0.73 33.71
N ASP A 17 2.23 -1.39 34.03
CA ASP A 17 2.25 -2.45 35.03
C ASP A 17 3.20 -3.55 34.58
N GLU A 18 4.00 -4.09 35.54
CA GLU A 18 4.87 -5.22 35.25
C GLU A 18 4.05 -6.35 34.65
N GLN A 19 4.22 -6.56 33.37
CA GLN A 19 3.55 -7.66 32.68
C GLN A 19 4.09 -8.96 33.24
N LYS A 20 3.23 -9.72 33.91
CA LYS A 20 3.59 -11.13 34.22
C LYS A 20 4.00 -11.76 32.90
N PRO A 21 5.22 -12.34 32.84
CA PRO A 21 5.66 -12.99 31.61
C PRO A 21 4.62 -14.02 31.21
N VAL A 22 4.11 -13.90 29.98
CA VAL A 22 3.21 -14.89 29.42
C VAL A 22 3.99 -16.18 29.32
N GLU A 23 3.57 -17.21 30.04
CA GLU A 23 4.23 -18.52 29.98
C GLU A 23 4.26 -19.03 28.53
N PRO A 24 5.42 -19.51 28.06
CA PRO A 24 5.51 -20.08 26.71
C PRO A 24 4.50 -21.22 26.56
N ARG A 25 3.72 -21.19 25.49
CA ARG A 25 2.83 -22.28 25.09
C ARG A 25 3.39 -22.92 23.83
N ILE A 26 3.05 -24.17 23.60
CA ILE A 26 3.36 -24.87 22.35
C ILE A 26 2.08 -25.06 21.55
N LEU A 27 2.20 -24.93 20.23
CA LEU A 27 1.12 -25.29 19.32
C LEU A 27 1.11 -26.80 19.16
N ILE A 28 -0.04 -27.42 19.37
CA ILE A 28 -0.21 -28.87 19.20
C ILE A 28 -1.10 -29.07 17.98
N GLU A 29 -0.58 -29.83 17.01
CA GLU A 29 -1.38 -30.23 15.85
C GLU A 29 -2.45 -31.23 16.28
N ASP A 30 -3.67 -31.02 15.80
CA ASP A 30 -4.76 -31.98 15.90
C ASP A 30 -4.91 -32.73 14.57
N PRO A 31 -4.42 -33.99 14.46
CA PRO A 31 -4.44 -34.78 13.22
C PRO A 31 -5.87 -34.98 12.66
N LYS A 32 -6.89 -34.89 13.52
CA LYS A 32 -8.28 -35.05 13.11
C LYS A 32 -8.74 -33.93 12.18
N TYR A 33 -8.14 -32.75 12.30
CA TYR A 33 -8.47 -31.58 11.50
C TYR A 33 -7.35 -31.20 10.51
N SER A 34 -6.30 -32.04 10.41
CA SER A 34 -5.21 -31.87 9.45
C SER A 34 -5.50 -32.66 8.19
N TYR A 35 -5.43 -32.03 7.00
CA TYR A 35 -5.68 -32.67 5.73
C TYR A 35 -4.86 -32.04 4.60
N GLY A 36 -4.69 -32.83 3.54
CA GLY A 36 -3.91 -32.44 2.36
C GLY A 36 -2.46 -32.82 2.45
N THR A 37 -1.75 -32.62 1.36
CA THR A 37 -0.29 -32.73 1.32
C THR A 37 0.30 -31.44 1.87
N VAL A 38 1.06 -31.54 2.94
CA VAL A 38 1.75 -30.38 3.51
C VAL A 38 2.91 -30.03 2.58
N GLU A 39 2.81 -28.87 1.92
CA GLU A 39 3.97 -28.28 1.26
C GLU A 39 4.93 -27.81 2.34
N THR A 40 6.13 -28.35 2.33
CA THR A 40 7.19 -27.96 3.25
C THR A 40 8.12 -26.95 2.58
N GLY A 41 8.57 -25.97 3.34
CA GLY A 41 9.48 -24.95 2.86
C GLY A 41 10.41 -24.46 3.96
N VAL A 42 11.15 -23.42 3.65
CA VAL A 42 12.05 -22.75 4.59
C VAL A 42 11.63 -21.30 4.73
N LEU A 43 11.43 -20.88 5.97
CA LEU A 43 11.14 -19.48 6.31
C LEU A 43 12.38 -18.60 6.06
N PRO A 44 12.21 -17.27 5.90
CA PRO A 44 13.35 -16.35 5.72
C PRO A 44 14.42 -16.43 6.82
N ASN A 45 14.07 -16.84 8.02
CA ASN A 45 15.00 -17.05 9.14
C ASN A 45 15.66 -18.44 9.16
N GLY A 46 15.48 -19.26 8.13
CA GLY A 46 16.05 -20.59 8.00
C GLY A 46 15.28 -21.71 8.72
N LYS A 47 14.19 -21.40 9.42
CA LYS A 47 13.37 -22.42 10.10
C LYS A 47 12.39 -23.09 9.13
N PRO A 48 11.97 -24.33 9.42
CA PRO A 48 11.02 -25.03 8.56
C PRO A 48 9.64 -24.35 8.56
N TRP A 49 9.01 -24.32 7.37
CA TRP A 49 7.60 -23.98 7.21
C TRP A 49 6.82 -25.26 6.89
N ASN A 50 5.77 -25.50 7.64
CA ASN A 50 5.01 -26.76 7.60
C ASN A 50 3.57 -26.54 7.07
N GLY A 51 3.37 -25.60 6.15
CA GLY A 51 2.06 -25.38 5.54
C GLY A 51 1.21 -24.32 6.26
N ASN A 52 -0.07 -24.27 5.90
CA ASN A 52 -1.05 -23.35 6.49
C ASN A 52 -1.54 -23.89 7.84
N MET A 53 -1.86 -22.99 8.76
CA MET A 53 -2.34 -23.34 10.10
C MET A 53 -3.60 -22.55 10.44
N LEU A 54 -4.57 -23.22 11.05
CA LEU A 54 -5.64 -22.60 11.81
C LEU A 54 -5.38 -22.83 13.29
N ILE A 55 -5.18 -21.76 14.04
CA ILE A 55 -4.83 -21.85 15.46
C ILE A 55 -6.04 -21.50 16.28
N HIS A 56 -6.48 -22.42 17.13
CA HIS A 56 -7.61 -22.23 18.05
C HIS A 56 -7.08 -22.01 19.47
N GLY A 57 -7.46 -20.91 20.09
CA GLY A 57 -7.07 -20.54 21.45
C GLY A 57 -7.04 -19.03 21.67
N ASP A 58 -6.57 -18.59 22.86
CA ASP A 58 -6.32 -17.17 23.12
C ASP A 58 -5.24 -16.65 22.16
N ASN A 59 -5.56 -15.57 21.47
CA ASN A 59 -4.70 -15.05 20.42
C ASN A 59 -3.37 -14.45 20.94
N LEU A 60 -3.30 -13.92 22.17
CA LEU A 60 -2.03 -13.44 22.73
C LEU A 60 -1.08 -14.62 23.02
N LEU A 61 -1.61 -15.72 23.56
CA LEU A 61 -0.86 -16.96 23.79
C LEU A 61 -0.38 -17.57 22.46
N ALA A 62 -1.27 -17.58 21.45
CA ALA A 62 -0.95 -18.05 20.10
C ALA A 62 0.17 -17.20 19.45
N LEU A 63 0.06 -15.87 19.51
CA LEU A 63 1.07 -14.96 18.99
C LEU A 63 2.44 -15.16 19.66
N LYS A 64 2.46 -15.29 20.99
CA LYS A 64 3.69 -15.58 21.74
C LYS A 64 4.34 -16.92 21.34
N SER A 65 3.53 -17.92 21.06
CA SER A 65 4.03 -19.21 20.56
C SER A 65 4.61 -19.08 19.15
N LEU A 66 3.98 -18.30 18.28
CA LEU A 66 4.45 -18.03 16.92
C LEU A 66 5.74 -17.23 16.87
N GLU A 67 6.00 -16.33 17.83
CA GLU A 67 7.23 -15.53 17.89
C GLU A 67 8.48 -16.41 17.86
N GLN A 68 8.44 -17.61 18.46
CA GLN A 68 9.59 -18.53 18.48
C GLN A 68 10.01 -18.98 17.07
N GLN A 69 9.04 -19.18 16.18
CA GLN A 69 9.28 -19.73 14.85
C GLN A 69 9.24 -18.66 13.75
N TYR A 70 8.32 -17.70 13.84
CA TYR A 70 7.96 -16.80 12.76
C TYR A 70 8.43 -15.34 12.96
N SER A 71 9.21 -15.04 14.02
CA SER A 71 9.73 -13.69 14.24
C SER A 71 10.48 -13.19 13.00
N GLY A 72 10.10 -12.00 12.51
CA GLY A 72 10.71 -11.37 11.34
C GLY A 72 10.41 -12.06 10.00
N CYS A 73 9.43 -12.97 9.93
CA CYS A 73 9.16 -13.77 8.72
C CYS A 73 7.85 -13.41 8.01
N VAL A 74 6.93 -12.77 8.71
CA VAL A 74 5.57 -12.52 8.18
C VAL A 74 5.56 -11.31 7.25
N LYS A 75 5.11 -11.50 6.01
CA LYS A 75 5.07 -10.46 4.98
C LYS A 75 3.85 -9.56 5.10
N ALA A 76 2.70 -10.14 5.45
CA ALA A 76 1.46 -9.39 5.58
C ALA A 76 0.65 -9.90 6.76
N ILE A 77 0.14 -8.98 7.55
CA ILE A 77 -0.78 -9.23 8.65
C ILE A 77 -2.07 -8.49 8.35
N TYR A 78 -3.19 -9.15 8.54
CA TYR A 78 -4.51 -8.52 8.56
C TYR A 78 -5.19 -8.88 9.87
N ILE A 79 -5.64 -7.87 10.61
CA ILE A 79 -6.41 -8.07 11.83
C ILE A 79 -7.75 -7.37 11.76
N ASP A 80 -8.71 -8.01 12.37
CA ASP A 80 -10.08 -7.55 12.61
C ASP A 80 -10.32 -7.65 14.11
N PRO A 81 -9.90 -6.64 14.91
CA PRO A 81 -10.00 -6.66 16.36
C PRO A 81 -11.43 -6.37 16.81
N PRO A 82 -11.74 -6.55 18.11
CA PRO A 82 -13.01 -6.09 18.65
C PRO A 82 -13.18 -4.59 18.42
N TYR A 83 -14.35 -4.21 17.91
CA TYR A 83 -14.66 -2.80 17.63
C TYR A 83 -15.08 -2.01 18.88
N ASN A 84 -15.38 -2.70 19.98
CA ASN A 84 -15.81 -2.09 21.25
C ASN A 84 -17.09 -1.27 21.11
N THR A 85 -18.03 -1.75 20.31
CA THR A 85 -19.30 -1.05 19.98
C THR A 85 -20.35 -1.14 21.08
N GLY A 86 -20.09 -1.86 22.16
CA GLY A 86 -21.04 -2.14 23.24
C GLY A 86 -22.07 -3.23 22.92
N SER A 87 -21.92 -3.91 21.80
CA SER A 87 -22.77 -5.03 21.39
C SER A 87 -22.18 -6.34 21.92
N ALA A 88 -22.83 -6.96 22.89
CA ALA A 88 -22.45 -8.30 23.33
C ALA A 88 -22.85 -9.34 22.28
N TRP A 89 -21.90 -10.00 21.64
CA TRP A 89 -22.11 -11.19 20.83
C TRP A 89 -21.90 -12.44 21.67
N GLU A 90 -22.66 -13.51 21.41
CA GLU A 90 -22.75 -14.74 22.22
C GLU A 90 -21.37 -15.37 22.58
N PHE A 91 -20.31 -15.06 21.80
CA PHE A 91 -18.96 -15.57 21.99
C PHE A 91 -17.86 -14.47 22.09
N TYR A 92 -18.26 -13.18 22.14
CA TYR A 92 -17.35 -12.06 22.09
C TYR A 92 -17.90 -10.84 22.82
N ASP A 93 -17.21 -10.42 23.88
CA ASP A 93 -17.58 -9.21 24.62
C ASP A 93 -17.00 -7.98 23.93
N ASP A 94 -17.84 -7.28 23.17
CA ASP A 94 -17.49 -6.03 22.47
C ASP A 94 -17.80 -4.78 23.33
N SER A 95 -18.02 -4.95 24.63
CA SER A 95 -18.27 -3.85 25.58
C SER A 95 -17.20 -3.80 26.68
N VAL A 96 -15.94 -3.88 26.27
CA VAL A 96 -14.82 -3.79 27.20
C VAL A 96 -14.57 -2.33 27.58
N GLU A 97 -14.26 -2.09 28.88
CA GLU A 97 -13.81 -0.76 29.29
C GLU A 97 -12.65 -0.30 28.39
N HIS A 98 -12.67 0.95 27.96
CA HIS A 98 -11.75 1.50 26.98
C HIS A 98 -10.26 1.30 27.35
N SER A 99 -9.90 1.45 28.61
CA SER A 99 -8.52 1.23 29.09
C SER A 99 -8.08 -0.24 28.93
N LEU A 100 -9.00 -1.18 29.19
CA LEU A 100 -8.74 -2.62 29.00
C LEU A 100 -8.61 -2.96 27.51
N TRP A 101 -9.42 -2.35 26.67
CA TRP A 101 -9.32 -2.52 25.22
C TRP A 101 -7.96 -2.04 24.69
N LEU A 102 -7.49 -0.87 25.17
CA LEU A 102 -6.17 -0.33 24.82
C LEU A 102 -5.03 -1.27 25.24
N ASP A 103 -5.10 -1.81 26.46
CA ASP A 103 -4.10 -2.76 26.96
C ASP A 103 -4.10 -4.07 26.15
N LEU A 104 -5.31 -4.58 25.86
CA LEU A 104 -5.48 -5.77 25.01
C LEU A 104 -4.86 -5.59 23.65
N MET A 105 -5.10 -4.46 22.99
CA MET A 105 -4.60 -4.17 21.65
C MET A 105 -3.11 -3.90 21.64
N TYR A 106 -2.60 -3.12 22.59
CA TYR A 106 -1.20 -2.72 22.66
C TYR A 106 -0.26 -3.93 22.72
N LYS A 107 -0.57 -4.89 23.62
CA LYS A 107 0.22 -6.12 23.79
C LYS A 107 0.23 -6.98 22.51
N ARG A 108 -0.91 -7.08 21.83
CA ARG A 108 -1.03 -7.84 20.58
C ARG A 108 -0.30 -7.16 19.44
N LEU A 109 -0.41 -5.84 19.32
CA LEU A 109 0.31 -5.09 18.30
C LEU A 109 1.83 -5.21 18.46
N GLN A 110 2.35 -5.23 19.69
CA GLN A 110 3.77 -5.50 19.94
C GLN A 110 4.20 -6.88 19.43
N SER A 111 3.44 -7.93 19.73
CA SER A 111 3.71 -9.29 19.25
C SER A 111 3.61 -9.39 17.71
N LEU A 112 2.58 -8.79 17.12
CA LEU A 112 2.41 -8.73 15.67
C LEU A 112 3.55 -7.97 15.00
N SER A 113 4.03 -6.89 15.63
CA SER A 113 5.19 -6.16 15.13
C SER A 113 6.45 -7.01 15.12
N SER A 114 6.65 -7.88 16.14
CA SER A 114 7.82 -8.78 16.19
C SER A 114 7.80 -9.85 15.10
N LEU A 115 6.61 -10.29 14.68
CA LEU A 115 6.44 -11.28 13.61
C LEU A 115 6.73 -10.72 12.21
N LEU A 116 6.49 -9.42 11.98
CA LEU A 116 6.67 -8.80 10.66
C LEU A 116 8.13 -8.81 10.21
N SER A 117 8.36 -9.20 8.95
CA SER A 117 9.63 -9.00 8.25
C SER A 117 9.89 -7.51 8.00
N SER A 118 11.15 -7.13 7.78
CA SER A 118 11.52 -5.73 7.54
C SER A 118 10.75 -5.10 6.36
N ASP A 119 10.44 -5.90 5.35
CA ASP A 119 9.66 -5.53 4.17
C ASP A 119 8.17 -5.92 4.27
N GLY A 120 7.68 -6.21 5.47
CA GLY A 120 6.29 -6.57 5.75
C GLY A 120 5.39 -5.38 6.04
N CYS A 121 4.08 -5.64 6.05
CA CYS A 121 3.05 -4.64 6.37
C CYS A 121 1.91 -5.25 7.19
N ILE A 122 1.19 -4.37 7.90
CA ILE A 122 -0.01 -4.74 8.66
C ILE A 122 -1.20 -3.89 8.23
N PHE A 123 -2.36 -4.53 8.17
CA PHE A 123 -3.66 -3.92 7.97
C PHE A 123 -4.52 -4.17 9.22
N MET A 124 -5.12 -3.13 9.73
CA MET A 124 -5.94 -3.15 10.95
C MET A 124 -7.31 -2.59 10.62
N HIS A 125 -8.32 -3.46 10.58
CA HIS A 125 -9.69 -3.09 10.29
C HIS A 125 -10.39 -2.68 11.57
N ILE A 126 -11.15 -1.60 11.56
CA ILE A 126 -11.84 -1.05 12.73
C ILE A 126 -12.98 -0.13 12.30
N ASP A 127 -14.01 -0.02 13.10
CA ASP A 127 -15.07 0.97 12.93
C ASP A 127 -14.69 2.34 13.53
N ASN A 128 -15.67 3.23 13.57
CA ASN A 128 -15.49 4.59 14.07
C ASN A 128 -15.28 4.68 15.60
N SER A 129 -15.63 3.63 16.36
CA SER A 129 -15.61 3.66 17.82
C SER A 129 -14.21 3.79 18.39
N GLU A 130 -13.27 2.97 17.89
CA GLU A 130 -11.90 2.92 18.41
C GLU A 130 -10.83 3.31 17.37
N GLN A 131 -11.23 3.74 16.17
CA GLN A 131 -10.34 4.07 15.06
C GLN A 131 -9.22 5.05 15.43
N ALA A 132 -9.56 6.13 16.12
CA ALA A 132 -8.60 7.18 16.48
C ALA A 132 -7.56 6.66 17.49
N TYR A 133 -7.99 5.89 18.47
CA TYR A 133 -7.13 5.34 19.52
C TYR A 133 -6.24 4.22 18.98
N LEU A 134 -6.80 3.34 18.15
CA LEU A 134 -6.01 2.33 17.43
C LEU A 134 -4.88 2.97 16.62
N LYS A 135 -5.18 4.08 15.94
CA LYS A 135 -4.19 4.83 15.18
C LYS A 135 -3.05 5.36 16.06
N VAL A 136 -3.37 5.89 17.25
CA VAL A 136 -2.37 6.46 18.18
C VAL A 136 -1.47 5.35 18.75
N ILE A 137 -2.03 4.25 19.23
CA ILE A 137 -1.22 3.14 19.77
C ILE A 137 -0.42 2.43 18.67
N ALA A 138 -0.93 2.37 17.44
CA ALA A 138 -0.19 1.83 16.30
C ALA A 138 0.98 2.76 15.91
N ASP A 139 0.81 4.08 15.97
CA ASP A 139 1.91 5.03 15.78
C ASP A 139 3.04 4.82 16.82
N GLU A 140 2.68 4.43 18.04
CA GLU A 140 3.65 4.12 19.09
C GLU A 140 4.41 2.82 18.83
N VAL A 141 3.70 1.76 18.43
CA VAL A 141 4.28 0.42 18.22
C VAL A 141 5.06 0.30 16.92
N PHE A 142 4.51 0.78 15.81
CA PHE A 142 5.11 0.65 14.47
C PHE A 142 5.95 1.86 14.08
N GLY A 143 5.77 2.99 14.78
CA GLY A 143 6.37 4.28 14.45
C GLY A 143 5.51 5.08 13.45
N ARG A 144 5.23 6.35 13.77
CA ARG A 144 4.43 7.26 12.96
C ARG A 144 4.92 7.40 11.51
N ASN A 145 6.23 7.35 11.30
CA ASN A 145 6.86 7.46 9.98
C ASN A 145 6.65 6.20 9.10
N ASN A 146 6.13 5.13 9.67
CA ASN A 146 5.80 3.88 9.00
C ASN A 146 4.32 3.76 8.65
N PHE A 147 3.51 4.75 9.04
CA PHE A 147 2.14 4.84 8.57
C PHE A 147 2.10 5.08 7.06
N ILE A 148 1.32 4.28 6.34
CA ILE A 148 1.12 4.39 4.88
C ILE A 148 -0.15 5.17 4.57
N THR A 149 -1.31 4.65 5.01
CA THR A 149 -2.61 5.24 4.71
C THR A 149 -3.71 4.64 5.60
N THR A 150 -4.87 5.28 5.56
CA THR A 150 -6.13 4.72 6.04
C THR A 150 -7.07 4.57 4.85
N PHE A 151 -7.55 3.35 4.61
CA PHE A 151 -8.60 3.10 3.65
C PHE A 151 -9.96 3.30 4.32
N SER A 152 -10.86 4.03 3.66
CA SER A 152 -12.26 4.11 4.05
C SER A 152 -13.04 3.08 3.25
N VAL A 153 -13.63 2.12 3.93
CA VAL A 153 -14.34 0.99 3.34
C VAL A 153 -15.83 1.21 3.51
N LYS A 154 -16.57 1.28 2.42
CA LYS A 154 -18.02 1.38 2.48
C LYS A 154 -18.63 -0.01 2.76
N VAL A 155 -19.17 -0.20 3.97
CA VAL A 155 -19.69 -1.49 4.45
C VAL A 155 -21.20 -1.62 4.34
N ARG A 156 -21.92 -0.52 4.11
CA ARG A 156 -23.38 -0.53 3.94
C ARG A 156 -23.80 0.06 2.61
N HIS A 157 -24.73 -0.62 1.94
CA HIS A 157 -25.38 -0.10 0.75
C HIS A 157 -26.44 0.93 1.11
N SER A 158 -26.47 2.06 0.40
CA SER A 158 -27.47 3.13 0.58
C SER A 158 -28.91 2.65 0.44
N GLU A 159 -29.14 1.59 -0.35
CA GLU A 159 -30.46 1.02 -0.60
C GLU A 159 -30.95 0.05 0.51
N ARG A 160 -30.07 -0.38 1.41
CA ARG A 160 -30.35 -1.30 2.50
C ARG A 160 -30.33 -0.63 3.87
N MET A 161 -30.42 0.70 3.93
CA MET A 161 -30.59 1.39 5.19
C MET A 161 -32.02 1.12 5.69
N LEU A 162 -32.13 0.21 6.64
CA LEU A 162 -33.36 0.02 7.39
C LEU A 162 -33.64 1.36 8.08
N LYS A 163 -34.85 1.85 7.95
CA LYS A 163 -35.38 2.94 8.79
C LYS A 163 -35.39 2.41 10.22
N GLY A 164 -34.32 2.59 10.92
CA GLY A 164 -34.11 2.10 12.27
C GLY A 164 -33.74 3.24 13.19
N ASP A 165 -33.59 2.96 14.43
CA ASP A 165 -33.53 3.79 15.61
C ASP A 165 -32.38 4.80 15.71
N LYS A 166 -31.61 5.04 14.64
CA LYS A 166 -30.51 6.02 14.61
C LYS A 166 -30.77 7.09 13.54
N ASP A 167 -30.63 8.35 13.92
CA ASP A 167 -30.71 9.49 13.00
C ASP A 167 -29.50 9.55 12.04
N ILE A 168 -28.37 9.02 12.45
CA ILE A 168 -27.13 8.98 11.66
C ILE A 168 -26.63 7.53 11.63
N HIS A 169 -26.38 7.03 10.43
CA HIS A 169 -25.87 5.68 10.21
C HIS A 169 -24.39 5.68 9.88
N ASP A 170 -23.60 4.84 10.56
CA ASP A 170 -22.24 4.52 10.19
C ASP A 170 -22.26 3.62 8.95
N VAL A 171 -21.71 4.13 7.86
CA VAL A 171 -21.65 3.43 6.56
C VAL A 171 -20.22 3.11 6.12
N ILE A 172 -19.23 3.56 6.91
CA ILE A 172 -17.80 3.46 6.61
C ILE A 172 -17.12 2.79 7.79
N GLU A 173 -16.21 1.89 7.47
CA GLU A 173 -15.21 1.35 8.37
C GLU A 173 -13.81 1.72 7.84
N TYR A 174 -12.79 1.53 8.65
CA TYR A 174 -11.44 2.00 8.37
C TYR A 174 -10.44 0.84 8.39
N VAL A 175 -9.49 0.87 7.48
CA VAL A 175 -8.35 -0.04 7.51
C VAL A 175 -7.07 0.78 7.57
N HIS A 176 -6.40 0.78 8.72
CA HIS A 176 -5.09 1.42 8.86
C HIS A 176 -4.01 0.50 8.32
N MET A 177 -3.11 1.05 7.50
CA MET A 177 -1.98 0.33 6.94
C MET A 177 -0.67 0.93 7.43
N TYR A 178 0.19 0.05 7.98
CA TYR A 178 1.56 0.37 8.37
C TYR A 178 2.54 -0.57 7.67
N GLN A 179 3.69 -0.04 7.29
CA GLN A 179 4.86 -0.85 6.92
C GLN A 179 5.71 -1.14 8.16
N LYS A 180 6.47 -2.22 8.14
CA LYS A 180 7.45 -2.51 9.21
C LYS A 180 8.64 -1.57 9.16
N SER A 181 9.19 -1.34 7.96
CA SER A 181 10.30 -0.42 7.72
C SER A 181 10.23 0.18 6.31
N LYS A 182 11.23 0.97 5.94
CA LYS A 182 11.36 1.55 4.59
C LYS A 182 11.73 0.52 3.51
N ASP A 183 12.01 -0.71 3.89
CA ASP A 183 12.25 -1.81 2.95
C ASP A 183 10.95 -2.27 2.26
N PHE A 184 9.80 -1.99 2.87
CA PHE A 184 8.49 -2.29 2.28
C PHE A 184 8.30 -1.53 0.97
N LYS A 185 7.86 -2.24 -0.06
CA LYS A 185 7.55 -1.67 -1.39
C LYS A 185 6.22 -2.20 -1.88
N ILE A 186 5.33 -1.29 -2.23
CA ILE A 186 4.08 -1.64 -2.91
C ILE A 186 4.42 -2.07 -4.34
N GLN A 187 4.14 -3.32 -4.68
CA GLN A 187 4.23 -3.78 -6.06
C GLN A 187 3.09 -3.18 -6.87
N LYS A 188 3.44 -2.40 -7.86
CA LYS A 188 2.45 -1.85 -8.79
C LYS A 188 1.92 -2.99 -9.67
N ARG A 189 0.60 -3.09 -9.76
CA ARG A 189 -0.01 -3.98 -10.74
C ARG A 189 0.24 -3.38 -12.13
N VAL A 190 0.89 -4.15 -12.98
CA VAL A 190 1.00 -3.80 -14.41
C VAL A 190 -0.40 -3.90 -15.01
N LYS A 191 -0.84 -2.82 -15.66
CA LYS A 191 -2.10 -2.84 -16.39
C LYS A 191 -1.88 -3.56 -17.72
N ASN A 192 -2.49 -4.71 -17.87
CA ASN A 192 -2.66 -5.32 -19.19
C ASN A 192 -3.84 -4.61 -19.87
N VAL A 193 -3.60 -4.16 -21.09
CA VAL A 193 -4.61 -3.51 -21.93
C VAL A 193 -5.13 -4.57 -22.89
N GLU A 194 -6.36 -5.06 -22.67
CA GLU A 194 -6.95 -6.14 -23.45
C GLU A 194 -8.36 -5.76 -23.93
N GLY A 195 -8.78 -6.31 -25.05
CA GLY A 195 -10.13 -6.17 -25.57
C GLY A 195 -10.53 -4.73 -25.88
N ASP A 196 -11.72 -4.31 -25.46
CA ASP A 196 -12.27 -2.97 -25.73
C ASP A 196 -11.43 -1.81 -25.17
N ALA A 197 -10.61 -2.05 -24.15
CA ALA A 197 -9.70 -1.06 -23.60
C ALA A 197 -8.59 -0.67 -24.59
N CYS A 198 -8.27 -1.52 -25.57
CA CYS A 198 -7.28 -1.23 -26.61
C CYS A 198 -7.71 -0.11 -27.57
N LYS A 199 -9.00 0.20 -27.69
CA LYS A 199 -9.52 1.19 -28.64
C LYS A 199 -8.86 2.57 -28.52
N ASP A 200 -8.48 2.95 -27.31
CA ASP A 200 -7.83 4.24 -27.06
C ASP A 200 -6.31 4.23 -27.35
N TYR A 201 -5.71 3.05 -27.59
CA TYR A 201 -4.27 2.85 -27.79
C TYR A 201 -3.92 2.83 -29.28
N GLU A 202 -4.26 3.90 -29.97
CA GLU A 202 -4.24 4.03 -31.43
C GLU A 202 -2.98 4.69 -31.99
N TYR A 203 -2.04 5.13 -31.16
CA TYR A 203 -0.82 5.81 -31.57
C TYR A 203 0.37 4.87 -31.56
N TYR A 204 1.19 4.95 -32.62
CA TYR A 204 2.41 4.16 -32.77
C TYR A 204 3.56 5.12 -33.06
N ILE A 205 4.60 5.05 -32.23
CA ILE A 205 5.80 5.87 -32.38
C ILE A 205 6.94 4.97 -32.82
N GLU A 206 7.44 5.22 -34.02
CA GLU A 206 8.59 4.55 -34.60
C GLU A 206 9.82 5.45 -34.40
N GLU A 207 10.84 4.93 -33.72
CA GLU A 207 12.13 5.58 -33.54
C GLU A 207 12.98 5.31 -34.78
N LEU A 208 13.32 6.36 -35.54
CA LEU A 208 14.09 6.25 -36.79
C LEU A 208 15.60 6.44 -36.57
N SER A 209 15.99 6.83 -35.36
CA SER A 209 17.40 6.96 -34.93
C SER A 209 17.58 6.37 -33.53
N SER A 210 18.82 6.31 -33.05
CA SER A 210 19.12 5.90 -31.66
C SER A 210 18.75 6.98 -30.62
N GLY A 211 18.40 8.18 -31.07
CA GLY A 211 18.21 9.33 -30.23
C GLY A 211 19.46 9.78 -29.49
N LYS A 212 19.42 10.94 -28.87
CA LYS A 212 20.48 11.49 -28.03
C LYS A 212 20.21 11.21 -26.57
N ASP A 213 21.22 10.76 -25.84
CA ASP A 213 21.11 10.56 -24.40
C ASP A 213 21.09 11.90 -23.65
N LEU A 214 20.19 12.01 -22.69
CA LEU A 214 20.02 13.19 -21.84
C LEU A 214 19.54 12.77 -20.45
N VAL A 215 20.27 13.18 -19.42
CA VAL A 215 19.85 12.92 -18.03
C VAL A 215 18.95 14.05 -17.54
N LEU A 216 17.73 13.73 -17.17
CA LEU A 216 16.74 14.65 -16.62
C LEU A 216 16.13 14.07 -15.33
N GLY A 217 16.20 14.83 -14.25
CA GLY A 217 15.64 14.39 -12.97
C GLY A 217 16.17 13.04 -12.49
N GLY A 218 17.44 12.73 -12.78
CA GLY A 218 18.07 11.45 -12.44
C GLY A 218 17.70 10.26 -13.35
N LYS A 219 16.97 10.51 -14.47
CA LYS A 219 16.59 9.49 -15.46
C LYS A 219 17.35 9.65 -16.76
N GLU A 220 17.81 8.54 -17.32
CA GLU A 220 18.46 8.48 -18.63
C GLU A 220 17.43 8.50 -19.75
N CYS A 221 17.12 9.69 -20.25
CA CYS A 221 16.14 9.92 -21.29
C CYS A 221 16.77 9.83 -22.68
N LYS A 222 15.95 9.44 -23.68
CA LYS A 222 16.30 9.57 -25.10
C LYS A 222 15.58 10.77 -25.70
N VAL A 223 16.27 11.55 -26.52
CA VAL A 223 15.75 12.74 -27.18
C VAL A 223 15.86 12.54 -28.69
N PHE A 224 14.75 12.74 -29.40
CA PHE A 224 14.64 12.60 -30.84
C PHE A 224 14.23 13.96 -31.46
N LEU A 225 14.99 14.44 -32.41
CA LEU A 225 14.68 15.66 -33.16
C LEU A 225 13.59 15.39 -34.23
N PRO A 226 12.96 16.44 -34.75
CA PRO A 226 12.03 16.30 -35.87
C PRO A 226 12.69 15.57 -37.05
N GLY A 227 12.02 14.50 -37.52
CA GLY A 227 12.57 13.62 -38.55
C GLY A 227 13.25 12.35 -38.03
N GLU A 228 13.62 12.28 -36.76
CA GLU A 228 14.20 11.10 -36.13
C GLU A 228 13.15 10.13 -35.55
N TYR A 229 11.87 10.47 -35.66
CA TYR A 229 10.75 9.63 -35.24
C TYR A 229 9.56 9.84 -36.16
N ARG A 230 8.64 8.87 -36.16
CA ARG A 230 7.37 8.92 -36.88
C ARG A 230 6.23 8.53 -35.97
N ILE A 231 5.16 9.32 -35.95
CA ILE A 231 3.94 9.00 -35.23
C ILE A 231 2.86 8.64 -36.24
N THR A 232 2.29 7.46 -36.09
CA THR A 232 1.17 6.99 -36.92
C THR A 232 -0.03 6.69 -36.03
N ARG A 233 -1.22 6.87 -36.58
CA ARG A 233 -2.48 6.47 -35.93
C ARG A 233 -3.08 5.32 -36.69
N LYS A 234 -3.36 4.22 -35.99
CA LYS A 234 -3.93 2.99 -36.53
C LYS A 234 -5.00 2.48 -35.56
N GLU A 235 -5.66 1.38 -35.90
CA GLU A 235 -6.53 0.68 -34.97
C GLU A 235 -5.79 0.35 -33.67
N GLY A 236 -6.45 0.60 -32.54
CA GLY A 236 -5.85 0.43 -31.21
C GLY A 236 -5.58 -1.04 -30.91
N THR A 237 -4.35 -1.34 -30.46
CA THR A 237 -3.93 -2.67 -30.03
C THR A 237 -3.19 -2.59 -28.70
N GLU A 238 -2.89 -3.74 -28.10
CA GLU A 238 -2.10 -3.86 -26.88
C GLU A 238 -0.69 -3.22 -27.00
N LEU A 239 -0.15 -3.14 -28.22
CA LEU A 239 1.15 -2.55 -28.53
C LEU A 239 1.08 -1.05 -28.84
N GLY A 240 -0.11 -0.49 -28.90
CA GLY A 240 -0.32 0.93 -29.17
C GLY A 240 -0.07 1.79 -27.93
N LEU A 241 -0.01 3.10 -28.17
CA LEU A 241 0.12 4.13 -27.14
C LEU A 241 -1.17 4.94 -27.07
N LYS A 242 -1.54 5.33 -25.85
CA LYS A 242 -2.66 6.21 -25.60
C LYS A 242 -2.20 7.65 -25.49
N LYS A 243 -2.75 8.57 -26.27
CA LYS A 243 -2.49 9.99 -26.12
C LYS A 243 -3.11 10.51 -24.81
N MET A 244 -2.29 11.15 -23.99
CA MET A 244 -2.70 11.64 -22.68
C MET A 244 -2.47 13.14 -22.54
N ASN A 245 -3.35 13.79 -21.78
CA ASN A 245 -3.19 15.17 -21.38
C ASN A 245 -2.52 15.23 -19.99
N ILE A 246 -1.44 15.99 -19.87
CA ILE A 246 -0.77 16.21 -18.59
C ILE A 246 -1.58 17.20 -17.75
N ARG A 247 -2.18 16.70 -16.70
CA ARG A 247 -2.77 17.51 -15.64
C ARG A 247 -1.75 17.69 -14.53
N GLY A 248 -1.16 18.88 -14.45
CA GLY A 248 -0.15 19.18 -13.43
C GLY A 248 -0.75 19.19 -12.02
N SER A 249 -0.30 18.29 -11.16
CA SER A 249 -0.39 18.43 -9.72
C SER A 249 1.02 18.55 -9.17
N LEU A 250 1.32 19.63 -8.50
CA LEU A 250 2.65 19.93 -7.91
C LEU A 250 2.92 19.21 -6.59
N ARG A 251 2.06 18.26 -6.17
CA ARG A 251 2.26 17.53 -4.92
C ARG A 251 3.08 16.26 -5.14
N GLU A 252 3.85 15.89 -4.12
CA GLU A 252 4.90 14.85 -4.08
C GLU A 252 4.60 13.51 -4.79
N GLY A 253 5.62 12.94 -5.46
CA GLY A 253 5.67 11.62 -6.12
C GLY A 253 5.93 11.68 -7.64
N ASN A 254 6.36 10.57 -8.21
CA ASN A 254 6.76 10.41 -9.61
C ASN A 254 5.57 10.29 -10.59
N SER A 255 4.77 11.34 -10.78
CA SER A 255 3.78 11.33 -11.86
C SER A 255 4.35 11.95 -13.14
N SER A 256 3.90 11.46 -14.29
CA SER A 256 4.27 12.02 -15.61
C SER A 256 4.08 13.54 -15.67
N GLY A 257 3.03 14.05 -15.04
CA GLY A 257 2.76 15.49 -15.01
C GLY A 257 3.80 16.28 -14.23
N ARG A 258 4.29 15.78 -13.11
CA ARG A 258 5.31 16.46 -12.31
C ARG A 258 6.67 16.45 -12.99
N PHE A 259 7.04 15.31 -13.55
CA PHE A 259 8.29 15.20 -14.31
C PHE A 259 8.29 16.20 -15.47
N TYR A 260 7.16 16.26 -16.20
CA TYR A 260 7.01 17.21 -17.30
C TYR A 260 7.20 18.66 -16.84
N VAL A 261 6.46 19.09 -15.84
CA VAL A 261 6.53 20.46 -15.31
C VAL A 261 7.93 20.80 -14.77
N ALA A 262 8.55 19.87 -14.06
CA ALA A 262 9.85 20.09 -13.44
C ALA A 262 11.02 20.09 -14.45
N HIS A 263 10.93 19.30 -15.53
CA HIS A 263 12.09 18.99 -16.36
C HIS A 263 11.89 19.22 -17.87
N LEU A 264 10.66 19.26 -18.38
CA LEU A 264 10.38 19.31 -19.81
C LEU A 264 9.63 20.57 -20.27
N GLU A 265 8.78 21.16 -19.43
CA GLU A 265 7.89 22.27 -19.84
C GLU A 265 8.68 23.48 -20.40
N ASN A 266 9.80 23.81 -19.79
CA ASN A 266 10.66 24.93 -20.23
C ASN A 266 11.73 24.53 -21.26
N ARG A 267 11.84 23.24 -21.59
CA ARG A 267 12.85 22.81 -22.57
C ARG A 267 12.50 23.14 -24.00
N ILE A 268 11.25 23.47 -24.28
CA ILE A 268 10.82 23.98 -25.59
C ILE A 268 11.61 25.22 -26.00
N ASP A 269 11.97 26.06 -25.03
CA ASP A 269 12.74 27.29 -25.27
C ASP A 269 14.21 27.00 -25.60
N ILE A 270 14.70 25.78 -25.25
CA ILE A 270 16.08 25.32 -25.49
C ILE A 270 16.14 24.42 -26.71
N ASP A 271 15.30 23.39 -26.77
CA ASP A 271 15.37 22.30 -27.73
C ASP A 271 14.44 22.53 -28.94
N GLY A 272 13.49 23.49 -28.84
CA GLY A 272 12.49 23.80 -29.86
C GLY A 272 11.25 22.91 -29.79
N TRP A 273 10.34 23.19 -30.73
CA TRP A 273 9.09 22.45 -30.86
C TRP A 273 9.31 21.10 -31.56
N SER A 274 8.38 20.17 -31.32
CA SER A 274 8.37 18.85 -31.95
C SER A 274 9.58 17.97 -31.62
N VAL A 275 10.24 18.23 -30.50
CA VAL A 275 11.25 17.32 -29.93
C VAL A 275 10.55 16.29 -29.09
N LEU A 276 10.84 15.01 -29.34
CA LEU A 276 10.27 13.87 -28.64
C LEU A 276 11.21 13.38 -27.56
N TYR A 277 10.72 13.26 -26.33
CA TYR A 277 11.46 12.72 -25.19
C TYR A 277 10.88 11.37 -24.79
N LYS A 278 11.71 10.33 -24.76
CA LYS A 278 11.40 9.02 -24.16
C LYS A 278 11.98 8.97 -22.76
N VAL A 279 11.12 8.90 -21.76
CA VAL A 279 11.51 8.93 -20.35
C VAL A 279 11.26 7.57 -19.73
N PRO A 280 12.30 6.87 -19.24
CA PRO A 280 12.17 5.55 -18.61
C PRO A 280 11.55 5.64 -17.20
N ASP A 281 11.17 4.50 -16.66
CA ASP A 281 10.56 4.32 -15.32
C ASP A 281 9.34 5.22 -15.10
N MET A 282 8.52 5.33 -16.12
CA MET A 282 7.29 6.12 -16.12
C MET A 282 6.12 5.28 -16.64
N GLY A 283 4.93 5.58 -16.11
CA GLY A 283 3.74 4.85 -16.48
C GLY A 283 3.39 3.73 -15.49
N ASP A 284 2.22 3.16 -15.69
CA ASP A 284 1.64 2.06 -14.92
C ASP A 284 1.34 0.84 -15.82
N ASP A 285 1.84 0.86 -17.05
CA ASP A 285 1.76 -0.22 -18.02
C ASP A 285 3.08 -1.00 -18.16
N TYR A 286 3.06 -2.05 -18.98
CA TYR A 286 4.20 -2.93 -19.21
C TYR A 286 5.36 -2.27 -19.95
N LEU A 287 5.15 -1.12 -20.61
CA LEU A 287 6.18 -0.45 -21.38
C LEU A 287 7.27 0.16 -20.48
N GLY A 288 6.90 0.63 -19.29
CA GLY A 288 7.83 1.19 -18.32
C GLY A 288 8.43 2.54 -18.73
N PHE A 289 7.93 3.19 -19.78
CA PHE A 289 8.37 4.50 -20.22
C PHE A 289 7.22 5.36 -20.73
N ARG A 290 7.48 6.65 -20.95
CA ARG A 290 6.53 7.60 -21.56
C ARG A 290 7.23 8.42 -22.61
N TYR A 291 6.48 8.74 -23.68
CA TYR A 291 6.89 9.75 -24.63
C TYR A 291 6.25 11.10 -24.30
N PHE A 292 7.03 12.15 -24.38
CA PHE A 292 6.59 13.54 -24.22
C PHE A 292 6.94 14.31 -25.47
N LEU A 293 5.94 15.01 -26.05
CA LEU A 293 6.07 15.78 -27.27
C LEU A 293 5.26 17.06 -27.17
N ALA A 294 5.89 18.21 -27.27
CA ALA A 294 5.21 19.49 -27.40
C ALA A 294 5.16 19.92 -28.85
N ARG A 295 3.96 20.21 -29.38
CA ARG A 295 3.72 20.67 -30.72
C ARG A 295 3.31 22.14 -30.71
N GLU A 296 3.78 22.90 -31.72
CA GLU A 296 3.56 24.34 -31.83
C GLU A 296 2.07 24.75 -31.87
N ASN A 297 1.24 23.92 -32.52
CA ASN A 297 -0.19 24.18 -32.69
C ASN A 297 -1.08 23.47 -31.67
N GLU A 298 -0.51 22.87 -30.65
CA GLU A 298 -1.25 22.19 -29.57
C GLU A 298 -0.84 22.76 -28.22
N SER A 299 -1.70 22.60 -27.20
CA SER A 299 -1.27 22.90 -25.84
C SER A 299 -0.01 22.07 -25.52
N LYS A 300 1.01 22.70 -24.93
CA LYS A 300 2.28 22.07 -24.53
C LYS A 300 2.10 20.75 -23.76
N ARG A 301 0.94 20.54 -23.15
CA ARG A 301 0.61 19.40 -22.28
C ARG A 301 -0.23 18.31 -22.95
N ASN A 302 -0.54 18.43 -24.24
CA ASN A 302 -1.45 17.49 -24.94
C ASN A 302 -0.75 16.42 -25.78
N GLY A 303 0.55 16.50 -25.97
CA GLY A 303 1.32 15.60 -26.82
C GLY A 303 2.06 14.48 -26.06
N ASN A 304 1.40 13.78 -25.12
CA ASN A 304 2.08 12.77 -24.30
C ASN A 304 1.47 11.40 -24.55
N TYR A 305 2.32 10.39 -24.68
CA TYR A 305 1.96 9.03 -25.07
C TYR A 305 2.58 8.00 -24.12
#